data_30ffb3dc799c139c42517580ad4ac26b
#
_entry.id   30ffb3dc799c139c42517580ad4ac26b
#
_cell.length_a   1.000
_cell.length_b   1.000
_cell.length_c   1.000
_cell.angle_alpha   90.00
_cell.angle_beta   90.00
_cell.angle_gamma   90.00
#
_symmetry.space_group_name_H-M   'P 1'
#
loop_
_entity.id
_entity.type
_entity.pdbx_description
1 polymer ?
#
loop_
_entity_poly.entity_id
_entity_poly.type
_entity_poly.pdbx_seq_one_letter_code
_entity_poly.pdbx_strand_id
1 'polypeptide(L)'
;MPKILDLNADDEAMLCTVAKALSSPDRIKIIKLLYYNSYNIGEIAELLKIPPSTAALHVRTLESAHLIHTEQQPGSRGSMKLCSRKNDFINIRLNGLSKGVDQIHTISMPVGAYTDCKIIPTCGLADTNSHIGYEDRPADFFITNMTI
;
A
#
# COMPACT_ATOMS: atom_id res chain seq x y z
N MET A 1 3.92 -7.76 11.94
CA MET A 1 3.99 -7.60 10.49
C MET A 1 3.11 -6.43 10.07
N PRO A 2 3.53 -5.56 9.15
CA PRO A 2 2.70 -4.47 8.66
C PRO A 2 1.47 -5.04 7.94
N LYS A 3 0.31 -4.44 8.19
CA LYS A 3 -0.94 -4.82 7.54
C LYS A 3 -1.09 -4.02 6.25
N ILE A 4 -1.22 -4.69 5.13
CA ILE A 4 -1.30 -4.08 3.79
C ILE A 4 -2.72 -4.29 3.26
N LEU A 5 -3.30 -3.24 2.73
CA LEU A 5 -4.53 -3.30 1.93
C LEU A 5 -4.13 -3.30 0.45
N ASP A 6 -4.25 -4.44 -0.20
CA ASP A 6 -4.00 -4.57 -1.64
C ASP A 6 -5.29 -4.29 -2.42
N LEU A 7 -5.21 -3.36 -3.35
CA LEU A 7 -6.28 -2.97 -4.26
C LEU A 7 -5.86 -3.26 -5.70
N ASN A 8 -6.79 -3.78 -6.49
CA ASN A 8 -6.59 -4.02 -7.90
C ASN A 8 -7.60 -3.22 -8.72
N ALA A 9 -7.20 -2.73 -9.88
CA ALA A 9 -8.09 -2.03 -10.82
C ALA A 9 -9.28 -2.89 -11.28
N ASP A 10 -9.18 -4.21 -11.21
CA ASP A 10 -10.28 -5.12 -11.52
C ASP A 10 -11.43 -5.04 -10.50
N ASP A 11 -11.15 -4.62 -9.27
CA ASP A 11 -12.16 -4.30 -8.24
C ASP A 11 -12.43 -2.79 -8.20
N GLU A 12 -13.05 -2.28 -9.25
CA GLU A 12 -13.37 -0.86 -9.42
C GLU A 12 -14.18 -0.31 -8.24
N ALA A 13 -15.12 -1.09 -7.71
CA ALA A 13 -16.00 -0.66 -6.63
C ALA A 13 -15.22 -0.39 -5.36
N MET A 14 -14.33 -1.31 -4.97
CA MET A 14 -13.49 -1.15 -3.80
C MET A 14 -12.46 -0.03 -3.99
N LEU A 15 -11.83 0.05 -5.15
CA LEU A 15 -10.89 1.10 -5.49
C LEU A 15 -11.54 2.48 -5.40
N CYS A 16 -12.73 2.66 -5.98
CA CYS A 16 -13.49 3.91 -5.88
C CYS A 16 -13.89 4.26 -4.45
N THR A 17 -14.25 3.26 -3.65
CA THR A 17 -14.61 3.45 -2.23
C THR A 17 -13.42 3.96 -1.43
N VAL A 18 -12.26 3.35 -1.60
CA VAL A 18 -11.02 3.79 -0.95
C VAL A 18 -10.58 5.17 -1.44
N ALA A 19 -10.64 5.44 -2.75
CA ALA A 19 -10.32 6.74 -3.32
C ALA A 19 -11.22 7.85 -2.75
N LYS A 20 -12.53 7.62 -2.65
CA LYS A 20 -13.49 8.53 -2.00
C LYS A 20 -13.16 8.73 -0.52
N ALA A 21 -12.80 7.67 0.19
CA ALA A 21 -12.42 7.78 1.60
C ALA A 21 -11.18 8.65 1.80
N LEU A 22 -10.22 8.59 0.91
CA LEU A 22 -8.97 9.36 0.98
C LEU A 22 -9.08 10.77 0.40
N SER A 23 -10.16 11.11 -0.32
CA SER A 23 -10.32 12.42 -0.97
C SER A 23 -10.58 13.60 -0.02
N SER A 24 -10.73 13.36 1.30
CA SER A 24 -10.99 14.41 2.30
C SER A 24 -9.80 14.58 3.23
N PRO A 25 -9.31 15.82 3.42
CA PRO A 25 -8.21 16.11 4.34
C PRO A 25 -8.52 15.71 5.79
N ASP A 26 -9.77 15.88 6.25
CA ASP A 26 -10.13 15.51 7.62
C ASP A 26 -10.12 14.00 7.84
N ARG A 27 -10.49 13.19 6.84
CA ARG A 27 -10.36 11.73 6.91
C ARG A 27 -8.91 11.28 6.95
N ILE A 28 -8.03 11.97 6.22
CA ILE A 28 -6.57 11.70 6.31
C ILE A 28 -6.04 12.06 7.70
N LYS A 29 -6.51 13.16 8.32
CA LYS A 29 -6.14 13.51 9.70
C LYS A 29 -6.61 12.43 10.69
N ILE A 30 -7.82 11.89 10.52
CA ILE A 30 -8.33 10.79 11.36
C ILE A 30 -7.40 9.57 11.25
N ILE A 31 -7.03 9.15 10.04
CA ILE A 31 -6.10 8.02 9.85
C ILE A 31 -4.75 8.27 10.55
N LYS A 32 -4.23 9.50 10.46
CA LYS A 32 -2.99 9.89 11.15
C LYS A 32 -3.12 9.85 12.67
N LEU A 33 -4.24 10.31 13.23
CA LEU A 33 -4.51 10.22 14.67
C LEU A 33 -4.52 8.75 15.14
N LEU A 34 -5.18 7.88 14.38
CA LEU A 34 -5.29 6.46 14.68
C LEU A 34 -3.98 5.68 14.47
N TYR A 35 -2.91 6.35 14.04
CA TYR A 35 -1.60 5.72 13.91
C TYR A 35 -1.00 5.33 15.26
N TYR A 36 -1.14 6.19 16.25
CA TYR A 36 -0.52 6.01 17.56
C TYR A 36 -1.46 5.40 18.60
N ASN A 37 -2.75 5.76 18.55
CA ASN A 37 -3.73 5.37 19.54
C ASN A 37 -5.10 5.09 18.92
N SER A 38 -5.92 4.36 19.67
CA SER A 38 -7.34 4.19 19.37
C SER A 38 -8.13 5.31 20.05
N TYR A 39 -9.12 5.85 19.38
CA TYR A 39 -9.96 6.95 19.86
C TYR A 39 -11.45 6.65 19.64
N ASN A 40 -12.30 7.14 20.50
CA ASN A 40 -13.72 7.15 20.25
C ASN A 40 -14.14 8.34 19.35
N ILE A 41 -15.35 8.29 18.81
CA ILE A 41 -15.84 9.31 17.87
C ILE A 41 -15.86 10.70 18.52
N GLY A 42 -16.18 10.81 19.80
CA GLY A 42 -16.18 12.08 20.54
C GLY A 42 -14.79 12.68 20.65
N GLU A 43 -13.80 11.87 21.02
CA GLU A 43 -12.39 12.29 21.10
C GLU A 43 -11.85 12.73 19.73
N ILE A 44 -12.19 12.00 18.66
CA ILE A 44 -11.83 12.39 17.29
C ILE A 44 -12.43 13.76 16.94
N ALA A 45 -13.70 13.98 17.30
CA ALA A 45 -14.38 15.24 17.04
C ALA A 45 -13.71 16.42 17.78
N GLU A 46 -13.36 16.23 19.06
CA GLU A 46 -12.67 17.22 19.87
C GLU A 46 -11.27 17.55 19.34
N LEU A 47 -10.47 16.52 19.06
CA LEU A 47 -9.09 16.67 18.56
C LEU A 47 -9.02 17.38 17.20
N LEU A 48 -9.99 17.12 16.33
CA LEU A 48 -10.07 17.75 15.01
C LEU A 48 -10.89 19.04 14.99
N LYS A 49 -11.55 19.38 16.10
CA LYS A 49 -12.46 20.55 16.22
C LYS A 49 -13.58 20.53 15.18
N ILE A 50 -14.17 19.36 14.97
CA ILE A 50 -15.30 19.15 14.06
C ILE A 50 -16.53 18.67 14.84
N PRO A 51 -17.74 18.86 14.31
CA PRO A 51 -18.95 18.36 14.96
C PRO A 51 -18.91 16.82 15.10
N PRO A 52 -19.42 16.24 16.21
CA PRO A 52 -19.46 14.80 16.42
C PRO A 52 -20.22 14.04 15.32
N SER A 53 -21.27 14.64 14.75
CA SER A 53 -22.01 14.09 13.62
C SER A 53 -21.14 13.96 12.36
N THR A 54 -20.29 14.96 12.10
CA THR A 54 -19.34 14.96 10.99
C THR A 54 -18.24 13.92 11.22
N ALA A 55 -17.71 13.81 12.44
CA ALA A 55 -16.74 12.80 12.81
C ALA A 55 -17.31 11.39 12.63
N ALA A 56 -18.56 11.15 13.04
CA ALA A 56 -19.24 9.87 12.86
C ALA A 56 -19.41 9.52 11.38
N LEU A 57 -19.73 10.50 10.51
CA LEU A 57 -19.83 10.28 9.07
C LEU A 57 -18.47 9.92 8.45
N HIS A 58 -17.41 10.62 8.84
CA HIS A 58 -16.05 10.33 8.37
C HIS A 58 -15.59 8.95 8.82
N VAL A 59 -15.82 8.58 10.08
CA VAL A 59 -15.50 7.25 10.60
C VAL A 59 -16.25 6.16 9.82
N ARG A 60 -17.56 6.34 9.56
CA ARG A 60 -18.32 5.37 8.76
C ARG A 60 -17.76 5.23 7.34
N THR A 61 -17.37 6.33 6.71
CA THR A 61 -16.78 6.31 5.36
C THR A 61 -15.44 5.58 5.36
N LEU A 62 -14.60 5.80 6.36
CA LEU A 62 -13.30 5.11 6.50
C LEU A 62 -13.47 3.62 6.84
N GLU A 63 -14.48 3.28 7.63
CA GLU A 63 -14.83 1.89 7.96
C GLU A 63 -15.31 1.11 6.74
N SER A 64 -16.19 1.71 5.91
CA SER A 64 -16.66 1.11 4.65
C SER A 64 -15.54 0.90 3.61
N ALA A 65 -14.49 1.72 3.67
CA ALA A 65 -13.29 1.58 2.87
C ALA A 65 -12.26 0.59 3.47
N HIS A 66 -12.59 -0.09 4.56
CA HIS A 66 -11.70 -1.00 5.28
C HIS A 66 -10.37 -0.39 5.75
N LEU A 67 -10.30 0.92 5.90
CA LEU A 67 -9.10 1.62 6.33
C LEU A 67 -8.96 1.64 7.86
N ILE A 68 -10.09 1.64 8.57
CA ILE A 68 -10.17 1.58 10.01
C ILE A 68 -11.05 0.42 10.46
N HIS A 69 -10.86 0.03 11.70
CA HIS A 69 -11.73 -0.93 12.40
C HIS A 69 -12.40 -0.23 13.57
N THR A 70 -13.65 -0.60 13.83
CA THR A 70 -14.39 -0.07 14.98
C THR A 70 -14.91 -1.19 15.83
N GLU A 71 -14.74 -1.05 17.15
CA GLU A 71 -15.21 -2.00 18.17
C GLU A 71 -16.16 -1.28 19.13
N GLN A 72 -17.21 -1.97 19.53
CA GLN A 72 -18.07 -1.48 20.58
C GLN A 72 -17.49 -1.88 21.93
N GLN A 73 -17.21 -0.89 22.77
CA GLN A 73 -16.79 -1.12 24.15
C GLN A 73 -17.83 -0.59 25.13
N PRO A 74 -18.05 -1.27 26.25
CA PRO A 74 -18.90 -0.76 27.32
C PRO A 74 -18.29 0.53 27.87
N GLY A 75 -19.04 1.61 27.84
CA GLY A 75 -18.65 2.90 28.40
C GLY A 75 -19.44 3.23 29.66
N SER A 76 -19.04 4.25 30.40
CA SER A 76 -19.68 4.70 31.64
C SER A 76 -21.13 5.17 31.47
N ARG A 77 -21.56 5.51 30.25
CA ARG A 77 -22.91 5.95 29.88
C ARG A 77 -23.47 5.25 28.65
N GLY A 78 -23.19 3.93 28.49
CA GLY A 78 -23.64 3.15 27.34
C GLY A 78 -22.49 2.58 26.53
N SER A 79 -22.76 2.17 25.29
CA SER A 79 -21.78 1.61 24.38
C SER A 79 -20.99 2.72 23.67
N MET A 80 -19.67 2.60 23.68
CA MET A 80 -18.73 3.51 23.03
C MET A 80 -18.11 2.83 21.81
N LYS A 81 -18.07 3.53 20.67
CA LYS A 81 -17.43 3.02 19.45
C LYS A 81 -15.97 3.45 19.43
N LEU A 82 -15.06 2.50 19.68
CA LEU A 82 -13.63 2.72 19.64
C LEU A 82 -13.13 2.47 18.22
N CYS A 83 -12.41 3.44 17.66
CA CYS A 83 -11.84 3.38 16.33
C CYS A 83 -10.35 3.09 16.41
N SER A 84 -9.88 2.17 15.59
CA SER A 84 -8.46 1.81 15.44
C SER A 84 -8.08 1.70 13.96
N ARG A 85 -6.81 1.92 13.65
CA ARG A 85 -6.31 1.77 12.29
C ARG A 85 -6.23 0.27 11.92
N LYS A 86 -6.69 -0.08 10.73
CA LYS A 86 -6.70 -1.46 10.25
C LYS A 86 -5.46 -1.80 9.44
N ASN A 87 -5.00 -0.87 8.60
CA ASN A 87 -3.91 -1.10 7.64
C ASN A 87 -2.81 -0.06 7.79
N ASP A 88 -1.57 -0.46 7.55
CA ASP A 88 -0.38 0.40 7.58
C ASP A 88 -0.06 0.99 6.21
N PHE A 89 -0.33 0.20 5.16
CA PHE A 89 -0.06 0.55 3.77
C PHE A 89 -1.26 0.23 2.89
N ILE A 90 -1.40 1.01 1.83
CA ILE A 90 -2.34 0.76 0.74
C ILE A 90 -1.51 0.59 -0.52
N ASN A 91 -1.61 -0.58 -1.14
CA ASN A 91 -0.96 -0.88 -2.40
C ASN A 91 -2.02 -0.90 -3.51
N ILE A 92 -1.87 -0.07 -4.51
CA ILE A 92 -2.83 0.06 -5.62
C ILE A 92 -2.14 -0.42 -6.89
N ARG A 93 -2.67 -1.51 -7.46
CA ARG A 93 -2.25 -2.02 -8.77
C ARG A 93 -3.25 -1.56 -9.82
N LEU A 94 -2.78 -0.73 -10.74
CA LEU A 94 -3.60 -0.23 -11.85
C LEU A 94 -3.51 -1.12 -13.09
N ASN A 95 -2.54 -2.02 -13.12
CA ASN A 95 -2.48 -3.07 -14.12
C ASN A 95 -3.57 -4.07 -13.78
N GLY A 96 -4.60 -4.18 -14.61
CA GLY A 96 -5.49 -5.33 -14.54
C GLY A 96 -4.66 -6.60 -14.49
N LEU A 97 -5.23 -7.69 -14.00
CA LEU A 97 -4.66 -9.01 -14.20
C LEU A 97 -4.58 -9.26 -15.72
N SER A 98 -3.65 -8.56 -16.37
CA SER A 98 -3.18 -9.09 -17.64
C SER A 98 -2.78 -10.52 -17.29
N LYS A 99 -3.41 -11.49 -17.93
CA LYS A 99 -2.95 -12.88 -18.03
C LYS A 99 -1.59 -12.95 -18.77
N GLY A 100 -0.80 -11.90 -18.66
CA GLY A 100 0.62 -11.82 -18.89
C GLY A 100 1.24 -12.25 -17.60
N VAL A 101 1.43 -13.56 -17.50
CA VAL A 101 2.51 -14.18 -16.79
C VAL A 101 3.42 -13.07 -16.25
N ASP A 102 3.40 -12.82 -14.91
CA ASP A 102 4.64 -12.47 -14.25
C ASP A 102 5.60 -13.59 -14.69
N GLN A 103 6.33 -13.33 -15.75
CA GLN A 103 7.42 -14.20 -16.14
C GLN A 103 8.45 -14.05 -15.03
N ILE A 104 8.22 -14.75 -13.94
CA ILE A 104 9.27 -15.01 -12.97
C ILE A 104 10.27 -15.85 -13.74
N HIS A 105 11.20 -15.18 -14.41
CA HIS A 105 12.36 -15.83 -14.98
C HIS A 105 13.24 -16.26 -13.82
N THR A 106 13.03 -17.46 -13.33
CA THR A 106 13.93 -18.08 -12.35
C THR A 106 15.18 -18.50 -13.10
N ILE A 107 16.17 -17.64 -13.11
CA ILE A 107 17.49 -17.97 -13.59
C ILE A 107 18.26 -18.54 -12.41
N SER A 108 18.61 -19.81 -12.47
CA SER A 108 19.50 -20.43 -11.49
C SER A 108 20.93 -19.98 -11.81
N MET A 109 21.41 -18.98 -11.05
CA MET A 109 22.78 -18.51 -11.18
C MET A 109 23.59 -19.01 -9.98
N PRO A 110 24.43 -20.05 -10.16
CA PRO A 110 25.32 -20.47 -9.08
C PRO A 110 26.36 -19.39 -8.80
N VAL A 111 26.37 -18.90 -7.56
CA VAL A 111 27.33 -17.90 -7.09
C VAL A 111 28.75 -18.50 -7.22
N GLY A 112 29.63 -17.84 -7.98
CA GLY A 112 31.01 -18.29 -8.20
C GLY A 112 31.29 -18.90 -9.57
N ALA A 113 30.30 -19.00 -10.46
CA ALA A 113 30.49 -19.46 -11.83
C ALA A 113 30.88 -18.35 -12.82
N TYR A 114 31.14 -17.13 -12.33
CA TYR A 114 31.48 -15.97 -13.17
C TYR A 114 32.98 -15.84 -13.34
N THR A 115 33.43 -15.80 -14.60
CA THR A 115 34.83 -15.55 -14.95
C THR A 115 35.10 -14.08 -15.25
N ASP A 116 34.07 -13.33 -15.64
CA ASP A 116 34.16 -11.89 -15.89
C ASP A 116 32.82 -11.19 -15.60
N CYS A 117 32.89 -9.96 -15.07
CA CYS A 117 31.70 -9.14 -14.78
C CYS A 117 32.00 -7.69 -15.17
N LYS A 118 31.31 -7.19 -16.19
CA LYS A 118 31.39 -5.80 -16.62
C LYS A 118 30.09 -5.08 -16.25
N ILE A 119 30.21 -4.10 -15.38
CA ILE A 119 29.08 -3.27 -14.93
C ILE A 119 29.06 -1.98 -15.75
N ILE A 120 27.97 -1.69 -16.43
CA ILE A 120 27.71 -0.45 -17.16
C ILE A 120 26.56 0.27 -16.45
N PRO A 121 26.46 1.62 -16.44
CA PRO A 121 25.50 2.36 -15.64
C PRO A 121 24.03 2.22 -16.12
N THR A 122 23.51 1.00 -16.06
CA THR A 122 22.10 0.62 -16.20
C THR A 122 21.88 -0.66 -15.40
N CYS A 123 20.73 -0.80 -14.74
CA CYS A 123 20.46 -1.96 -13.88
C CYS A 123 19.66 -3.01 -14.64
N GLY A 124 20.19 -4.20 -14.79
CA GLY A 124 19.52 -5.31 -15.46
C GLY A 124 20.45 -6.51 -15.66
N LEU A 125 19.88 -7.60 -16.14
CA LEU A 125 20.59 -8.81 -16.52
C LEU A 125 20.54 -8.94 -18.05
N ALA A 126 21.71 -9.10 -18.67
CA ALA A 126 21.82 -9.33 -20.11
C ALA A 126 22.52 -10.66 -20.37
N ASP A 127 21.95 -11.45 -21.23
CA ASP A 127 22.57 -12.60 -21.89
C ASP A 127 22.92 -12.21 -23.34
N THR A 128 23.69 -13.03 -24.03
CA THR A 128 24.06 -12.83 -25.44
C THR A 128 22.86 -12.60 -26.36
N ASN A 129 21.67 -13.06 -26.00
CA ASN A 129 20.46 -13.03 -26.82
C ASN A 129 19.28 -12.26 -26.20
N SER A 130 19.36 -11.82 -24.95
CA SER A 130 18.23 -11.18 -24.26
C SER A 130 18.67 -10.26 -23.13
N HIS A 131 17.78 -9.32 -22.81
CA HIS A 131 17.94 -8.39 -21.69
C HIS A 131 16.73 -8.51 -20.77
N ILE A 132 16.94 -8.59 -19.45
CA ILE A 132 15.90 -8.66 -18.44
C ILE A 132 16.08 -7.48 -17.49
N GLY A 133 15.00 -6.73 -17.27
CA GLY A 133 15.00 -5.59 -16.34
C GLY A 133 15.68 -4.33 -16.88
N TYR A 134 15.76 -4.17 -18.20
CA TYR A 134 16.26 -2.94 -18.82
C TYR A 134 15.27 -1.80 -18.58
N GLU A 135 15.71 -0.79 -17.84
CA GLU A 135 15.04 0.50 -17.74
C GLU A 135 16.01 1.57 -18.25
N ASP A 136 15.56 2.40 -19.18
CA ASP A 136 16.34 3.51 -19.76
C ASP A 136 16.39 4.70 -18.79
N ARG A 137 17.01 4.47 -17.62
CA ARG A 137 17.22 5.50 -16.59
C ARG A 137 18.69 5.68 -16.31
N PRO A 138 19.20 6.93 -16.25
CA PRO A 138 20.63 7.22 -16.11
C PRO A 138 21.26 6.85 -14.76
N ALA A 139 20.51 6.27 -13.82
CA ALA A 139 21.00 5.87 -12.49
C ALA A 139 21.11 4.36 -12.28
N ASP A 140 20.74 3.56 -13.27
CA ASP A 140 20.68 2.10 -13.12
C ASP A 140 21.99 1.45 -13.59
N PHE A 141 22.37 0.34 -12.93
CA PHE A 141 23.54 -0.45 -13.28
C PHE A 141 23.13 -1.67 -14.12
N PHE A 142 23.88 -1.92 -15.16
CA PHE A 142 23.65 -3.04 -16.05
C PHE A 142 24.81 -4.01 -16.01
N ILE A 143 24.54 -5.29 -15.75
CA ILE A 143 25.55 -6.34 -15.82
C ILE A 143 25.52 -6.95 -17.22
N THR A 144 26.54 -6.67 -18.01
CA THR A 144 26.72 -7.24 -19.35
C THR A 144 27.89 -8.21 -19.36
N ASN A 145 27.82 -9.24 -20.23
CA ASN A 145 28.84 -10.26 -20.39
C ASN A 145 29.13 -11.06 -19.12
N MET A 146 28.13 -11.83 -18.68
CA MET A 146 28.37 -12.93 -17.75
C MET A 146 28.83 -14.14 -18.55
N THR A 147 30.09 -14.49 -18.45
CA THR A 147 30.64 -15.73 -19.01
C THR A 147 30.70 -16.77 -17.89
N ILE A 148 30.11 -17.91 -18.11
CA ILE A 148 30.13 -19.07 -17.20
C ILE A 148 31.42 -19.89 -17.44
#